data_2b2a8b5143b7ee3f63e5c7bf125d9ac5
#
_entry.id   2b2a8b5143b7ee3f63e5c7bf125d9ac5
#
_cell.length_a   1.000
_cell.length_b   1.000
_cell.length_c   1.000
_cell.angle_alpha   90.00
_cell.angle_beta   90.00
_cell.angle_gamma   90.00
#
_symmetry.space_group_name_H-M   'P 1'
#
loop_
_entity.id
_entity.type
_entity.pdbx_description
1 polymer ?
#
loop_
_entity_poly.entity_id
_entity_poly.type
_entity_poly.pdbx_seq_one_letter_code
_entity_poly.pdbx_strand_id
1 'polypeptide(L)'
;MSTVLMAVLALVATVVLLYYLAPGVVFRVATVLGRRAAGLKLADVEVDGHRLVYLDSGRGEPLLLLHGFAASKDHWSLVARLLTPYFRVIAPDLPGFGDSTRRPDAHYGVEEQLLRIAACADALGLARFHLGGNSMGGYLAMLFAARHPERVMSLWLLAPAGALSAEPSETLNLIAAGDNPLVATDSASFERLAALCFCRQPYLPAQFKRPLLARSIAEAPFNSKIFADMFTTPVALETAIADLPMRSLMVWGDDDRILHPSGLDVLRPLFRDVECILMRDMGHAPMLERPAETAMDFLRFHGRLD
;
A
#
# COMPACT_ATOMS: atom_id res chain seq x y z
N MET A 1 12.29 7.67 -48.92
CA MET A 1 11.75 7.29 -47.63
C MET A 1 10.47 8.07 -47.41
N SER A 2 9.31 7.43 -47.12
CA SER A 2 8.05 8.16 -47.03
C SER A 2 8.03 9.12 -45.82
N THR A 3 7.32 10.25 -45.97
CA THR A 3 7.14 11.22 -44.83
C THR A 3 6.63 10.57 -43.57
N VAL A 4 5.76 9.57 -43.70
CA VAL A 4 5.25 8.76 -42.57
C VAL A 4 6.37 7.99 -41.88
N LEU A 5 7.27 7.34 -42.65
CA LEU A 5 8.39 6.60 -42.06
C LEU A 5 9.35 7.54 -41.32
N MET A 6 9.63 8.73 -41.88
CA MET A 6 10.48 9.72 -41.20
C MET A 6 9.83 10.23 -39.90
N ALA A 7 8.51 10.49 -39.89
CA ALA A 7 7.79 10.90 -38.69
C ALA A 7 7.79 9.80 -37.60
N VAL A 8 7.60 8.54 -37.99
CA VAL A 8 7.67 7.40 -37.04
C VAL A 8 9.09 7.26 -36.49
N LEU A 9 10.12 7.35 -37.31
CA LEU A 9 11.53 7.26 -36.82
C LEU A 9 11.87 8.44 -35.89
N ALA A 10 11.42 9.66 -36.22
CA ALA A 10 11.63 10.81 -35.33
C ALA A 10 10.90 10.64 -34.00
N LEU A 11 9.67 10.12 -34.00
CA LEU A 11 8.92 9.83 -32.78
C LEU A 11 9.64 8.77 -31.92
N VAL A 12 10.07 7.66 -32.54
CA VAL A 12 10.83 6.60 -31.83
C VAL A 12 12.11 7.16 -31.24
N ALA A 13 12.89 7.92 -32.01
CA ALA A 13 14.12 8.56 -31.54
C ALA A 13 13.84 9.51 -30.37
N THR A 14 12.77 10.29 -30.41
CA THR A 14 12.36 11.19 -29.33
C THR A 14 11.99 10.39 -28.07
N VAL A 15 11.22 9.31 -28.20
CA VAL A 15 10.85 8.44 -27.05
C VAL A 15 12.08 7.81 -26.44
N VAL A 16 13.01 7.28 -27.24
CA VAL A 16 14.28 6.71 -26.78
C VAL A 16 15.13 7.76 -26.08
N LEU A 17 15.25 8.95 -26.65
CA LEU A 17 15.99 10.06 -26.04
C LEU A 17 15.40 10.45 -24.67
N LEU A 18 14.08 10.63 -24.59
CA LEU A 18 13.39 10.92 -23.33
C LEU A 18 13.56 9.82 -22.30
N TYR A 19 13.52 8.55 -22.72
CA TYR A 19 13.70 7.41 -21.84
C TYR A 19 15.06 7.43 -21.11
N TYR A 20 16.12 7.87 -21.79
CA TYR A 20 17.46 7.94 -21.20
C TYR A 20 17.78 9.27 -20.52
N LEU A 21 17.33 10.40 -21.09
CA LEU A 21 17.69 11.74 -20.59
C LEU A 21 16.69 12.32 -19.57
N ALA A 22 15.43 11.87 -19.61
CA ALA A 22 14.38 12.40 -18.73
C ALA A 22 13.57 11.27 -18.03
N PRO A 23 14.23 10.35 -17.28
CA PRO A 23 13.56 9.21 -16.67
C PRO A 23 12.40 9.59 -15.76
N GLY A 24 12.48 10.72 -15.04
CA GLY A 24 11.39 11.21 -14.20
C GLY A 24 10.14 11.65 -14.99
N VAL A 25 10.30 12.13 -16.22
CA VAL A 25 9.16 12.45 -17.12
C VAL A 25 8.50 11.15 -17.58
N VAL A 26 9.31 10.20 -18.05
CA VAL A 26 8.80 8.89 -18.52
C VAL A 26 8.07 8.17 -17.41
N PHE A 27 8.64 8.17 -16.19
CA PHE A 27 8.02 7.57 -15.01
C PHE A 27 6.66 8.22 -14.71
N ARG A 28 6.58 9.56 -14.67
CA ARG A 28 5.31 10.29 -14.45
C ARG A 28 4.27 9.97 -15.50
N VAL A 29 4.66 9.97 -16.79
CA VAL A 29 3.74 9.63 -17.89
C VAL A 29 3.23 8.19 -17.74
N ALA A 30 4.12 7.23 -17.49
CA ALA A 30 3.76 5.82 -17.29
C ALA A 30 2.81 5.65 -16.10
N THR A 31 3.06 6.35 -14.97
CA THR A 31 2.19 6.34 -13.79
C THR A 31 0.79 6.87 -14.13
N VAL A 32 0.70 8.02 -14.83
CA VAL A 32 -0.59 8.60 -15.26
C VAL A 32 -1.35 7.65 -16.19
N LEU A 33 -0.65 7.05 -17.16
CA LEU A 33 -1.25 6.08 -18.07
C LEU A 33 -1.71 4.82 -17.34
N GLY A 34 -0.90 4.30 -16.40
CA GLY A 34 -1.26 3.16 -15.58
C GLY A 34 -2.51 3.42 -14.73
N ARG A 35 -2.59 4.59 -14.06
CA ARG A 35 -3.79 5.01 -13.30
C ARG A 35 -5.03 5.07 -14.21
N ARG A 36 -4.91 5.69 -15.38
CA ARG A 36 -6.02 5.76 -16.36
C ARG A 36 -6.46 4.39 -16.87
N ALA A 37 -5.50 3.51 -17.16
CA ALA A 37 -5.79 2.14 -17.59
C ALA A 37 -6.47 1.31 -16.49
N ALA A 38 -6.25 1.66 -15.23
CA ALA A 38 -6.95 1.10 -14.07
C ALA A 38 -8.28 1.81 -13.77
N GLY A 39 -8.73 2.77 -14.57
CA GLY A 39 -9.96 3.54 -14.34
C GLY A 39 -9.86 4.52 -13.17
N LEU A 40 -8.65 4.84 -12.70
CA LEU A 40 -8.40 5.69 -11.53
C LEU A 40 -8.14 7.14 -11.93
N LYS A 41 -8.73 8.07 -11.19
CA LYS A 41 -8.50 9.51 -11.27
C LYS A 41 -7.80 9.98 -10.02
N LEU A 42 -6.88 10.92 -10.19
CA LEU A 42 -6.22 11.60 -9.08
C LEU A 42 -7.11 12.73 -8.57
N ALA A 43 -7.29 12.81 -7.28
CA ALA A 43 -8.01 13.87 -6.59
C ALA A 43 -7.33 14.19 -5.25
N ASP A 44 -7.82 15.21 -4.56
CA ASP A 44 -7.37 15.55 -3.22
C ASP A 44 -8.52 16.05 -2.35
N VAL A 45 -8.31 16.02 -1.04
CA VAL A 45 -9.24 16.46 -0.02
C VAL A 45 -8.47 17.00 1.17
N GLU A 46 -9.00 18.07 1.80
CA GLU A 46 -8.42 18.63 3.03
C GLU A 46 -8.98 17.91 4.24
N VAL A 47 -8.09 17.43 5.12
CA VAL A 47 -8.43 16.72 6.34
C VAL A 47 -7.43 17.11 7.44
N ASP A 48 -7.91 17.66 8.54
CA ASP A 48 -7.09 17.99 9.72
C ASP A 48 -5.83 18.79 9.35
N GLY A 49 -5.98 19.79 8.46
CA GLY A 49 -4.87 20.62 7.98
C GLY A 49 -3.87 19.88 7.08
N HIS A 50 -4.22 18.71 6.59
CA HIS A 50 -3.45 17.95 5.61
C HIS A 50 -4.23 17.86 4.31
N ARG A 51 -3.61 18.23 3.20
CA ARG A 51 -4.11 17.88 1.87
C ARG A 51 -3.77 16.42 1.60
N LEU A 52 -4.78 15.56 1.57
CA LEU A 52 -4.64 14.16 1.22
C LEU A 52 -4.88 13.96 -0.28
N VAL A 53 -3.91 13.36 -0.95
CA VAL A 53 -4.00 13.02 -2.37
C VAL A 53 -4.42 11.57 -2.49
N TYR A 54 -5.45 11.29 -3.30
CA TYR A 54 -5.98 9.93 -3.45
C TYR A 54 -6.30 9.58 -4.90
N LEU A 55 -6.41 8.30 -5.17
CA LEU A 55 -6.94 7.74 -6.41
C LEU A 55 -8.39 7.33 -6.16
N ASP A 56 -9.27 7.56 -7.15
CA ASP A 56 -10.69 7.20 -7.09
C ASP A 56 -11.19 6.74 -8.46
N SER A 57 -11.84 5.59 -8.52
CA SER A 57 -12.52 5.11 -9.72
C SER A 57 -13.92 5.68 -9.92
N GLY A 58 -14.46 6.37 -8.94
CA GLY A 58 -15.67 7.22 -9.00
C GLY A 58 -17.01 6.49 -8.92
N ARG A 59 -17.09 5.17 -9.03
CA ARG A 59 -18.37 4.44 -9.04
C ARG A 59 -18.26 3.03 -8.45
N GLY A 60 -19.37 2.51 -7.94
CA GLY A 60 -19.48 1.18 -7.35
C GLY A 60 -19.53 1.22 -5.82
N GLU A 61 -19.54 0.04 -5.23
CA GLU A 61 -19.47 -0.16 -3.78
C GLU A 61 -18.10 0.25 -3.25
N PRO A 62 -17.99 1.12 -2.22
CA PRO A 62 -16.72 1.71 -1.84
C PRO A 62 -15.72 0.69 -1.26
N LEU A 63 -14.50 0.69 -1.78
CA LEU A 63 -13.35 -0.06 -1.27
C LEU A 63 -12.21 0.93 -0.98
N LEU A 64 -11.97 1.21 0.29
CA LEU A 64 -10.88 2.07 0.76
C LEU A 64 -9.62 1.23 1.00
N LEU A 65 -8.50 1.57 0.35
CA LEU A 65 -7.25 0.81 0.37
C LEU A 65 -6.11 1.63 0.98
N LEU A 66 -5.58 1.16 2.12
CA LEU A 66 -4.51 1.80 2.88
C LEU A 66 -3.16 1.16 2.56
N HIS A 67 -2.20 1.96 2.10
CA HIS A 67 -0.87 1.48 1.75
C HIS A 67 0.02 1.21 2.99
N GLY A 68 1.12 0.48 2.80
CA GLY A 68 2.12 0.19 3.81
C GLY A 68 3.04 1.39 4.13
N PHE A 69 3.92 1.20 5.11
CA PHE A 69 4.92 2.20 5.48
C PHE A 69 5.85 2.55 4.30
N ALA A 70 6.20 3.83 4.16
CA ALA A 70 7.03 4.37 3.08
C ALA A 70 6.52 4.07 1.64
N ALA A 71 5.26 3.65 1.52
CA ALA A 71 4.58 3.36 0.26
C ALA A 71 3.71 4.55 -0.21
N SER A 72 2.86 4.32 -1.19
CA SER A 72 1.90 5.30 -1.70
C SER A 72 0.66 4.63 -2.29
N LYS A 73 -0.37 5.44 -2.58
CA LYS A 73 -1.59 5.06 -3.30
C LYS A 73 -1.33 4.26 -4.58
N ASP A 74 -0.19 4.51 -5.24
CA ASP A 74 0.14 3.87 -6.52
C ASP A 74 0.43 2.38 -6.40
N HIS A 75 0.76 1.88 -5.19
CA HIS A 75 0.94 0.44 -4.93
C HIS A 75 -0.33 -0.37 -5.20
N TRP A 76 -1.50 0.29 -5.19
CA TRP A 76 -2.78 -0.34 -5.48
C TRP A 76 -3.17 -0.35 -6.96
N SER A 77 -2.46 0.39 -7.83
CA SER A 77 -2.87 0.59 -9.22
C SER A 77 -2.96 -0.71 -10.04
N LEU A 78 -2.11 -1.70 -9.76
CA LEU A 78 -2.10 -2.98 -10.48
C LEU A 78 -3.32 -3.84 -10.14
N VAL A 79 -3.64 -3.99 -8.86
CA VAL A 79 -4.84 -4.74 -8.43
C VAL A 79 -6.12 -3.96 -8.73
N ALA A 80 -6.09 -2.63 -8.60
CA ALA A 80 -7.25 -1.77 -8.86
C ALA A 80 -7.80 -1.96 -10.28
N ARG A 81 -6.95 -2.19 -11.28
CA ARG A 81 -7.38 -2.46 -12.65
C ARG A 81 -8.37 -3.63 -12.76
N LEU A 82 -8.24 -4.62 -11.88
CA LEU A 82 -9.10 -5.80 -11.83
C LEU A 82 -10.32 -5.59 -10.94
N LEU A 83 -10.23 -4.68 -9.97
CA LEU A 83 -11.29 -4.43 -8.97
C LEU A 83 -12.28 -3.34 -9.42
N THR A 84 -11.85 -2.35 -10.21
CA THR A 84 -12.68 -1.20 -10.61
C THR A 84 -13.91 -1.54 -11.45
N PRO A 85 -14.03 -2.69 -12.13
CA PRO A 85 -15.30 -3.14 -12.70
C PRO A 85 -16.38 -3.46 -11.65
N TYR A 86 -16.00 -3.79 -10.41
CA TYR A 86 -16.88 -4.30 -9.35
C TYR A 86 -17.02 -3.34 -8.17
N PHE A 87 -15.98 -2.54 -7.88
CA PHE A 87 -15.90 -1.66 -6.71
C PHE A 87 -15.50 -0.24 -7.10
N ARG A 88 -15.95 0.74 -6.32
CA ARG A 88 -15.33 2.06 -6.29
C ARG A 88 -14.04 1.97 -5.47
N VAL A 89 -12.92 1.82 -6.13
CA VAL A 89 -11.61 1.77 -5.48
C VAL A 89 -11.16 3.17 -5.13
N ILE A 90 -10.86 3.38 -3.84
CA ILE A 90 -10.36 4.63 -3.28
C ILE A 90 -9.04 4.30 -2.57
N ALA A 91 -7.95 4.92 -2.98
CA ALA A 91 -6.64 4.70 -2.38
C ALA A 91 -5.99 6.05 -2.06
N PRO A 92 -5.99 6.49 -0.79
CA PRO A 92 -5.27 7.70 -0.38
C PRO A 92 -3.77 7.44 -0.21
N ASP A 93 -2.96 8.47 -0.43
CA ASP A 93 -1.70 8.60 0.27
C ASP A 93 -2.02 8.99 1.72
N LEU A 94 -1.65 8.15 2.66
CA LEU A 94 -1.82 8.45 4.08
C LEU A 94 -1.05 9.73 4.46
N PRO A 95 -1.52 10.49 5.47
CA PRO A 95 -0.82 11.70 5.92
C PRO A 95 0.66 11.44 6.19
N GLY A 96 1.50 12.29 5.62
CA GLY A 96 2.96 12.17 5.71
C GLY A 96 3.61 11.32 4.61
N PHE A 97 2.83 10.63 3.78
CA PHE A 97 3.34 9.77 2.70
C PHE A 97 2.93 10.28 1.32
N GLY A 98 3.57 9.73 0.31
CA GLY A 98 3.19 9.93 -1.07
C GLY A 98 3.21 11.39 -1.49
N ASP A 99 2.12 11.83 -2.12
CA ASP A 99 1.90 13.22 -2.56
C ASP A 99 1.05 14.01 -1.54
N SER A 100 0.65 13.38 -0.41
CA SER A 100 -0.05 14.03 0.70
C SER A 100 0.87 14.91 1.52
N THR A 101 0.29 15.89 2.23
CA THR A 101 1.03 16.88 3.00
C THR A 101 1.90 16.22 4.08
N ARG A 102 3.13 16.69 4.18
CA ARG A 102 4.09 16.41 5.26
C ARG A 102 4.22 17.66 6.15
N ARG A 103 3.80 17.54 7.40
CA ARG A 103 3.90 18.62 8.39
C ARG A 103 4.92 18.21 9.45
N PRO A 104 6.08 18.87 9.53
CA PRO A 104 7.11 18.55 10.51
C PRO A 104 6.65 18.71 11.96
N ASP A 105 5.71 19.61 12.21
CA ASP A 105 5.10 19.94 13.50
C ASP A 105 3.97 18.99 13.92
N ALA A 106 3.45 18.17 13.00
CA ALA A 106 2.39 17.22 13.29
C ALA A 106 2.95 15.88 13.82
N HIS A 107 2.14 15.20 14.63
CA HIS A 107 2.37 13.82 15.07
C HIS A 107 1.71 12.82 14.10
N TYR A 108 2.35 11.68 13.87
CA TYR A 108 1.93 10.64 12.93
C TYR A 108 1.75 9.28 13.61
N GLY A 109 1.45 9.29 14.89
CA GLY A 109 1.14 8.07 15.63
C GLY A 109 -0.13 7.39 15.15
N VAL A 110 -0.39 6.22 15.70
CA VAL A 110 -1.55 5.38 15.33
C VAL A 110 -2.86 6.15 15.50
N GLU A 111 -3.02 6.85 16.63
CA GLU A 111 -4.26 7.59 16.95
C GLU A 111 -4.56 8.69 15.93
N GLU A 112 -3.55 9.50 15.61
CA GLU A 112 -3.68 10.59 14.64
C GLU A 112 -3.96 10.07 13.24
N GLN A 113 -3.34 8.95 12.86
CA GLN A 113 -3.62 8.32 11.57
C GLN A 113 -5.06 7.79 11.51
N LEU A 114 -5.57 7.16 12.56
CA LEU A 114 -6.94 6.65 12.61
C LEU A 114 -7.97 7.80 12.54
N LEU A 115 -7.75 8.89 13.28
CA LEU A 115 -8.60 10.08 13.20
C LEU A 115 -8.63 10.68 11.79
N ARG A 116 -7.47 10.76 11.12
CA ARG A 116 -7.37 11.28 9.75
C ARG A 116 -7.98 10.35 8.72
N ILE A 117 -7.89 9.01 8.91
CA ILE A 117 -8.59 8.04 8.06
C ILE A 117 -10.12 8.21 8.21
N ALA A 118 -10.62 8.36 9.44
CA ALA A 118 -12.04 8.60 9.68
C ALA A 118 -12.52 9.90 9.01
N ALA A 119 -11.80 10.99 9.21
CA ALA A 119 -12.11 12.29 8.63
C ALA A 119 -11.99 12.27 7.08
N CYS A 120 -11.04 11.52 6.52
CA CYS A 120 -10.95 11.31 5.07
C CYS A 120 -12.20 10.57 4.55
N ALA A 121 -12.60 9.49 5.20
CA ALA A 121 -13.80 8.75 4.84
C ALA A 121 -15.05 9.62 4.91
N ASP A 122 -15.17 10.48 5.94
CA ASP A 122 -16.29 11.43 6.11
C ASP A 122 -16.31 12.48 4.98
N ALA A 123 -15.16 13.08 4.69
CA ALA A 123 -15.03 14.08 3.62
C ALA A 123 -15.33 13.51 2.22
N LEU A 124 -15.12 12.19 2.02
CA LEU A 124 -15.45 11.46 0.80
C LEU A 124 -16.88 10.89 0.77
N GLY A 125 -17.66 11.13 1.82
CA GLY A 125 -19.04 10.65 1.95
C GLY A 125 -19.15 9.14 2.12
N LEU A 126 -18.13 8.49 2.70
CA LEU A 126 -18.07 7.04 2.89
C LEU A 126 -18.69 6.65 4.25
N ALA A 127 -20.01 6.51 4.30
CA ALA A 127 -20.71 6.07 5.50
C ALA A 127 -20.35 4.62 5.86
N ARG A 128 -20.37 3.72 4.86
CA ARG A 128 -19.99 2.31 4.98
C ARG A 128 -19.14 1.92 3.77
N PHE A 129 -18.10 1.13 3.99
CA PHE A 129 -17.15 0.74 2.94
C PHE A 129 -16.45 -0.57 3.28
N HIS A 130 -15.94 -1.24 2.25
CA HIS A 130 -14.94 -2.28 2.39
C HIS A 130 -13.59 -1.61 2.69
N LEU A 131 -12.83 -2.16 3.62
CA LEU A 131 -11.56 -1.59 4.03
C LEU A 131 -10.43 -2.60 3.78
N GLY A 132 -9.45 -2.21 3.00
CA GLY A 132 -8.27 -3.02 2.77
C GLY A 132 -6.98 -2.32 3.16
N GLY A 133 -5.95 -3.09 3.48
CA GLY A 133 -4.65 -2.52 3.78
C GLY A 133 -3.51 -3.54 3.73
N ASN A 134 -2.33 -3.05 3.37
CA ASN A 134 -1.10 -3.83 3.41
C ASN A 134 -0.20 -3.35 4.54
N SER A 135 0.40 -4.27 5.30
CA SER A 135 1.41 -3.96 6.31
C SER A 135 0.89 -2.94 7.35
N MET A 136 1.50 -1.76 7.46
CA MET A 136 1.02 -0.62 8.26
C MET A 136 -0.44 -0.27 7.94
N GLY A 137 -0.83 -0.27 6.65
CA GLY A 137 -2.21 -0.02 6.24
C GLY A 137 -3.18 -1.09 6.74
N GLY A 138 -2.75 -2.35 6.79
CA GLY A 138 -3.50 -3.45 7.39
C GLY A 138 -3.66 -3.31 8.91
N TYR A 139 -2.60 -2.90 9.59
CA TYR A 139 -2.60 -2.56 11.01
C TYR A 139 -3.63 -1.46 11.33
N LEU A 140 -3.58 -0.36 10.59
CA LEU A 140 -4.53 0.75 10.75
C LEU A 140 -5.96 0.32 10.38
N ALA A 141 -6.14 -0.53 9.36
CA ALA A 141 -7.44 -1.04 8.97
C ALA A 141 -8.10 -1.89 10.06
N MET A 142 -7.34 -2.76 10.73
CA MET A 142 -7.84 -3.58 11.83
C MET A 142 -8.24 -2.72 13.04
N LEU A 143 -7.40 -1.76 13.43
CA LEU A 143 -7.70 -0.84 14.54
C LEU A 143 -8.89 0.07 14.22
N PHE A 144 -9.01 0.54 12.97
CA PHE A 144 -10.17 1.30 12.52
C PHE A 144 -11.46 0.46 12.62
N ALA A 145 -11.41 -0.78 12.12
CA ALA A 145 -12.56 -1.68 12.14
C ALA A 145 -13.01 -2.04 13.57
N ALA A 146 -12.07 -2.17 14.50
CA ALA A 146 -12.39 -2.41 15.91
C ALA A 146 -13.10 -1.21 16.57
N ARG A 147 -12.79 0.01 16.14
CA ARG A 147 -13.40 1.25 16.68
C ARG A 147 -14.69 1.64 16.00
N HIS A 148 -14.83 1.30 14.72
CA HIS A 148 -15.95 1.68 13.85
C HIS A 148 -16.52 0.47 13.11
N PRO A 149 -16.91 -0.61 13.83
CA PRO A 149 -17.36 -1.85 13.19
C PRO A 149 -18.61 -1.64 12.31
N GLU A 150 -19.45 -0.64 12.63
CA GLU A 150 -20.64 -0.27 11.86
C GLU A 150 -20.31 0.32 10.48
N ARG A 151 -19.11 0.86 10.31
CA ARG A 151 -18.65 1.47 9.05
C ARG A 151 -17.96 0.49 8.11
N VAL A 152 -17.43 -0.63 8.62
CA VAL A 152 -16.64 -1.57 7.84
C VAL A 152 -17.48 -2.77 7.40
N MET A 153 -17.69 -2.90 6.09
CA MET A 153 -18.51 -3.96 5.50
C MET A 153 -17.74 -5.28 5.41
N SER A 154 -16.46 -5.22 5.07
CA SER A 154 -15.52 -6.34 5.12
C SER A 154 -14.10 -5.82 5.25
N LEU A 155 -13.17 -6.69 5.68
CA LEU A 155 -11.73 -6.41 5.73
C LEU A 155 -10.98 -7.20 4.67
N TRP A 156 -9.99 -6.57 4.05
CA TRP A 156 -9.01 -7.20 3.18
C TRP A 156 -7.60 -6.86 3.66
N LEU A 157 -6.92 -7.83 4.24
CA LEU A 157 -5.65 -7.64 4.94
C LEU A 157 -4.53 -8.37 4.20
N LEU A 158 -3.53 -7.62 3.76
CA LEU A 158 -2.34 -8.14 3.09
C LEU A 158 -1.13 -7.99 4.02
N ALA A 159 -0.68 -9.09 4.64
CA ALA A 159 0.41 -9.12 5.60
C ALA A 159 0.33 -7.95 6.62
N PRO A 160 -0.74 -7.82 7.43
CA PRO A 160 -0.92 -6.71 8.35
C PRO A 160 0.15 -6.70 9.44
N ALA A 161 0.66 -5.51 9.81
CA ALA A 161 1.52 -5.33 10.97
C ALA A 161 0.71 -5.44 12.27
N GLY A 162 1.40 -5.48 13.43
CA GLY A 162 0.78 -5.41 14.75
C GLY A 162 0.56 -6.75 15.46
N ALA A 163 0.92 -7.88 14.85
CA ALA A 163 1.01 -9.20 15.50
C ALA A 163 2.33 -9.28 16.29
N LEU A 164 2.38 -8.70 17.49
CA LEU A 164 3.64 -8.57 18.23
C LEU A 164 4.13 -9.87 18.84
N SER A 165 3.26 -10.86 19.03
CA SER A 165 3.63 -12.20 19.52
C SER A 165 3.98 -13.18 18.39
N ALA A 166 3.96 -12.74 17.12
CA ALA A 166 4.44 -13.54 15.99
C ALA A 166 5.96 -13.78 16.09
N GLU A 167 6.45 -14.80 15.39
CA GLU A 167 7.89 -15.02 15.27
C GLU A 167 8.58 -13.78 14.65
N PRO A 168 9.76 -13.39 15.14
CA PRO A 168 10.46 -12.23 14.61
C PRO A 168 10.93 -12.50 13.19
N SER A 169 10.59 -11.60 12.28
CA SER A 169 11.08 -11.62 10.89
C SER A 169 12.54 -11.19 10.80
N GLU A 170 13.15 -11.38 9.61
CA GLU A 170 14.49 -10.83 9.31
C GLU A 170 14.53 -9.32 9.55
N THR A 171 13.52 -8.59 9.05
CA THR A 171 13.40 -7.13 9.23
C THR A 171 13.28 -6.72 10.69
N LEU A 172 12.46 -7.40 11.49
CA LEU A 172 12.32 -7.07 12.93
C LEU A 172 13.60 -7.35 13.72
N ASN A 173 14.33 -8.41 13.38
CA ASN A 173 15.65 -8.68 13.96
C ASN A 173 16.66 -7.59 13.65
N LEU A 174 16.67 -7.06 12.41
CA LEU A 174 17.53 -5.95 12.01
C LEU A 174 17.17 -4.67 12.76
N ILE A 175 15.89 -4.34 12.87
CA ILE A 175 15.39 -3.17 13.61
C ILE A 175 15.79 -3.29 15.10
N ALA A 176 15.65 -4.46 15.71
CA ALA A 176 16.06 -4.71 17.09
C ALA A 176 17.57 -4.53 17.28
N ALA A 177 18.38 -4.80 16.24
CA ALA A 177 19.82 -4.55 16.23
C ALA A 177 20.19 -3.07 15.93
N GLY A 178 19.21 -2.17 15.76
CA GLY A 178 19.42 -0.76 15.48
C GLY A 178 19.57 -0.41 14.00
N ASP A 179 19.34 -1.37 13.09
CA ASP A 179 19.39 -1.18 11.63
C ASP A 179 17.96 -1.28 11.05
N ASN A 180 17.38 -0.14 10.68
CA ASN A 180 16.03 -0.09 10.13
C ASN A 180 16.03 -0.15 8.59
N PRO A 181 15.85 -1.33 7.97
CA PRO A 181 15.87 -1.46 6.52
C PRO A 181 14.64 -0.88 5.83
N LEU A 182 13.58 -0.51 6.58
CA LEU A 182 12.35 0.09 6.01
C LEU A 182 12.56 1.54 5.57
N VAL A 183 13.66 2.18 5.98
CA VAL A 183 14.01 3.55 5.61
C VAL A 183 15.24 3.54 4.73
N ALA A 184 15.04 3.55 3.42
CA ALA A 184 16.14 3.55 2.46
C ALA A 184 16.75 4.94 2.29
N THR A 185 18.05 5.07 2.60
CA THR A 185 18.81 6.32 2.57
C THR A 185 19.78 6.42 1.39
N ASP A 186 20.01 5.31 0.69
CA ASP A 186 20.89 5.21 -0.46
C ASP A 186 20.45 4.05 -1.39
N SER A 187 21.23 3.81 -2.45
CA SER A 187 20.94 2.75 -3.41
C SER A 187 21.05 1.36 -2.80
N ALA A 188 21.99 1.12 -1.90
CA ALA A 188 22.21 -0.19 -1.31
C ALA A 188 21.05 -0.56 -0.35
N SER A 189 20.63 0.37 0.51
CA SER A 189 19.49 0.19 1.41
C SER A 189 18.16 0.08 0.65
N PHE A 190 18.00 0.78 -0.49
CA PHE A 190 16.84 0.63 -1.36
C PHE A 190 16.76 -0.78 -1.99
N GLU A 191 17.87 -1.30 -2.50
CA GLU A 191 17.95 -2.68 -3.04
C GLU A 191 17.67 -3.71 -1.95
N ARG A 192 18.23 -3.52 -0.75
CA ARG A 192 18.00 -4.38 0.38
C ARG A 192 16.52 -4.40 0.80
N LEU A 193 15.87 -3.24 0.87
CA LEU A 193 14.43 -3.16 1.13
C LEU A 193 13.63 -3.94 0.09
N ALA A 194 13.94 -3.76 -1.20
CA ALA A 194 13.27 -4.50 -2.26
C ALA A 194 13.50 -6.02 -2.14
N ALA A 195 14.73 -6.44 -1.79
CA ALA A 195 15.04 -7.86 -1.56
C ALA A 195 14.30 -8.45 -0.36
N LEU A 196 14.00 -7.67 0.68
CA LEU A 196 13.20 -8.09 1.84
C LEU A 196 11.70 -8.14 1.52
N CYS A 197 11.21 -7.23 0.66
CA CYS A 197 9.79 -7.12 0.34
C CYS A 197 9.28 -8.19 -0.62
N PHE A 198 10.13 -8.72 -1.51
CA PHE A 198 9.69 -9.60 -2.60
C PHE A 198 10.42 -10.94 -2.57
N CYS A 199 9.69 -12.02 -2.71
CA CYS A 199 10.26 -13.33 -3.04
C CYS A 199 10.80 -13.31 -4.48
N ARG A 200 10.01 -12.81 -5.41
CA ARG A 200 10.38 -12.60 -6.81
C ARG A 200 10.20 -11.13 -7.16
N GLN A 201 11.30 -10.38 -7.07
CA GLN A 201 11.25 -8.95 -7.32
C GLN A 201 10.68 -8.65 -8.72
N PRO A 202 9.59 -7.84 -8.83
CA PRO A 202 9.06 -7.43 -10.11
C PRO A 202 10.13 -6.70 -10.95
N TYR A 203 10.19 -7.03 -12.24
CA TYR A 203 11.13 -6.35 -13.13
C TYR A 203 10.81 -4.87 -13.22
N LEU A 204 11.75 -4.04 -12.80
CA LEU A 204 11.66 -2.59 -12.88
C LEU A 204 12.84 -2.04 -13.70
N PRO A 205 12.58 -1.46 -14.90
CA PRO A 205 13.61 -0.83 -15.69
C PRO A 205 14.38 0.22 -14.90
N ALA A 206 15.70 0.32 -15.14
CA ALA A 206 16.57 1.25 -14.39
C ALA A 206 16.08 2.72 -14.43
N GLN A 207 15.46 3.13 -15.52
CA GLN A 207 14.89 4.48 -15.70
C GLN A 207 13.69 4.73 -14.79
N PHE A 208 12.91 3.69 -14.42
CA PHE A 208 11.84 3.80 -13.43
C PHE A 208 12.37 3.66 -11.99
N LYS A 209 13.41 2.87 -11.80
CA LYS A 209 14.06 2.69 -10.51
C LYS A 209 14.72 3.97 -10.00
N ARG A 210 15.38 4.76 -10.90
CA ARG A 210 16.04 6.02 -10.53
C ARG A 210 15.12 7.04 -9.85
N PRO A 211 13.93 7.39 -10.40
CA PRO A 211 12.99 8.30 -9.72
C PRO A 211 12.47 7.76 -8.39
N LEU A 212 12.23 6.45 -8.28
CA LEU A 212 11.78 5.82 -7.04
C LEU A 212 12.86 5.88 -5.97
N LEU A 213 14.09 5.55 -6.32
CA LEU A 213 15.26 5.68 -5.43
C LEU A 213 15.45 7.11 -4.96
N ALA A 214 15.44 8.09 -5.89
CA ALA A 214 15.60 9.50 -5.55
C ALA A 214 14.51 9.97 -4.59
N ARG A 215 13.26 9.54 -4.80
CA ARG A 215 12.13 9.83 -3.93
C ARG A 215 12.33 9.19 -2.55
N SER A 216 12.67 7.91 -2.48
CA SER A 216 12.91 7.19 -1.23
C SER A 216 13.97 7.87 -0.36
N ILE A 217 15.11 8.26 -0.96
CA ILE A 217 16.18 8.99 -0.27
C ILE A 217 15.69 10.35 0.24
N ALA A 218 14.97 11.11 -0.59
CA ALA A 218 14.46 12.42 -0.21
C ALA A 218 13.43 12.35 0.93
N GLU A 219 12.64 11.28 0.98
CA GLU A 219 11.61 11.06 1.99
C GLU A 219 12.15 10.38 3.28
N ALA A 220 13.36 9.82 3.26
CA ALA A 220 13.92 9.05 4.36
C ALA A 220 13.92 9.77 5.73
N PRO A 221 14.29 11.08 5.85
CA PRO A 221 14.24 11.77 7.14
C PRO A 221 12.82 11.85 7.71
N PHE A 222 11.82 12.08 6.82
CA PHE A 222 10.43 12.18 7.24
C PHE A 222 9.84 10.79 7.56
N ASN A 223 10.19 9.78 6.79
CA ASN A 223 9.83 8.40 7.08
C ASN A 223 10.41 7.93 8.42
N SER A 224 11.65 8.33 8.77
CA SER A 224 12.22 8.05 10.10
C SER A 224 11.40 8.68 11.23
N LYS A 225 10.92 9.93 11.05
CA LYS A 225 10.02 10.56 12.01
C LYS A 225 8.71 9.78 12.17
N ILE A 226 8.04 9.44 11.06
CA ILE A 226 6.78 8.68 11.12
C ILE A 226 7.00 7.31 11.76
N PHE A 227 8.11 6.65 11.45
CA PHE A 227 8.45 5.36 12.06
C PHE A 227 8.57 5.49 13.59
N ALA A 228 9.25 6.52 14.07
CA ALA A 228 9.38 6.79 15.49
C ALA A 228 8.01 7.11 16.12
N ASP A 229 7.21 7.99 15.51
CA ASP A 229 5.89 8.36 16.02
C ASP A 229 4.92 7.16 16.13
N MET A 230 5.02 6.18 15.22
CA MET A 230 4.06 5.08 15.10
C MET A 230 4.50 3.79 15.79
N PHE A 231 5.80 3.46 15.75
CA PHE A 231 6.29 2.14 16.11
C PHE A 231 7.23 2.13 17.34
N THR A 232 7.47 3.26 18.00
CA THR A 232 8.22 3.26 19.26
C THR A 232 7.44 2.55 20.38
N THR A 233 6.11 2.72 20.43
CA THR A 233 5.21 2.04 21.35
C THR A 233 4.02 1.47 20.58
N PRO A 234 4.22 0.40 19.77
CA PRO A 234 3.17 -0.17 18.96
C PRO A 234 2.09 -0.81 19.83
N VAL A 235 0.84 -0.72 19.38
CA VAL A 235 -0.29 -1.42 19.99
C VAL A 235 -0.31 -2.85 19.46
N ALA A 236 -0.20 -3.85 20.35
CA ALA A 236 -0.37 -5.25 19.97
C ALA A 236 -1.82 -5.51 19.60
N LEU A 237 -2.08 -5.96 18.36
CA LEU A 237 -3.46 -6.23 17.89
C LEU A 237 -4.11 -7.34 18.71
N GLU A 238 -3.36 -8.37 19.08
CA GLU A 238 -3.82 -9.50 19.87
C GLU A 238 -4.28 -9.15 21.28
N THR A 239 -3.94 -7.96 21.78
CA THR A 239 -4.42 -7.44 23.07
C THR A 239 -5.41 -6.30 22.96
N ALA A 240 -5.41 -5.60 21.81
CA ALA A 240 -6.24 -4.42 21.60
C ALA A 240 -7.56 -4.72 20.88
N ILE A 241 -7.65 -5.86 20.20
CA ILE A 241 -8.78 -6.24 19.37
C ILE A 241 -9.31 -7.59 19.83
N ALA A 242 -10.62 -7.71 19.91
CA ALA A 242 -11.32 -8.97 20.10
C ALA A 242 -12.56 -9.01 19.21
N ASP A 243 -12.81 -10.19 18.61
CA ASP A 243 -14.11 -10.55 18.05
C ASP A 243 -14.60 -9.60 16.95
N LEU A 244 -13.73 -9.29 15.96
CA LEU A 244 -14.09 -8.46 14.81
C LEU A 244 -15.29 -9.10 14.05
N PRO A 245 -16.42 -8.38 13.94
CA PRO A 245 -17.67 -9.00 13.47
C PRO A 245 -17.80 -9.06 11.94
N MET A 246 -17.02 -8.26 11.19
CA MET A 246 -17.12 -8.22 9.75
C MET A 246 -16.39 -9.38 9.10
N ARG A 247 -16.95 -9.90 8.01
CA ARG A 247 -16.30 -10.90 7.18
C ARG A 247 -14.95 -10.39 6.67
N SER A 248 -13.90 -11.19 6.78
CA SER A 248 -12.53 -10.75 6.54
C SER A 248 -11.75 -11.73 5.66
N LEU A 249 -10.88 -11.21 4.81
CA LEU A 249 -9.90 -11.97 4.03
C LEU A 249 -8.51 -11.52 4.46
N MET A 250 -7.70 -12.45 4.97
CA MET A 250 -6.31 -12.20 5.35
C MET A 250 -5.38 -13.04 4.47
N VAL A 251 -4.47 -12.37 3.77
CA VAL A 251 -3.53 -12.95 2.83
C VAL A 251 -2.12 -12.69 3.29
N TRP A 252 -1.26 -13.70 3.27
CA TRP A 252 0.14 -13.58 3.64
C TRP A 252 1.03 -14.36 2.68
N GLY A 253 2.25 -13.89 2.45
CA GLY A 253 3.27 -14.63 1.72
C GLY A 253 4.08 -15.53 2.65
N ASP A 254 4.42 -16.73 2.22
CA ASP A 254 5.21 -17.68 3.03
C ASP A 254 6.72 -17.31 3.10
N ASP A 255 7.22 -16.46 2.17
CA ASP A 255 8.57 -15.89 2.16
C ASP A 255 8.57 -14.39 2.54
N ASP A 256 7.62 -13.98 3.39
CA ASP A 256 7.59 -12.60 3.89
C ASP A 256 8.69 -12.37 4.94
N ARG A 257 9.73 -11.62 4.53
CA ARG A 257 10.87 -11.28 5.40
C ARG A 257 10.71 -9.93 6.11
N ILE A 258 9.63 -9.18 5.81
CA ILE A 258 9.27 -7.95 6.51
C ILE A 258 8.48 -8.26 7.77
N LEU A 259 7.43 -9.09 7.66
CA LEU A 259 6.59 -9.54 8.77
C LEU A 259 6.41 -11.05 8.68
N HIS A 260 6.82 -11.78 9.71
CA HIS A 260 6.81 -13.25 9.68
C HIS A 260 5.38 -13.79 9.46
N PRO A 261 5.18 -14.80 8.59
CA PRO A 261 3.84 -15.33 8.27
C PRO A 261 3.11 -15.99 9.45
N SER A 262 3.80 -16.33 10.55
CA SER A 262 3.15 -16.75 11.80
C SER A 262 2.19 -15.70 12.37
N GLY A 263 2.30 -14.44 11.92
CA GLY A 263 1.33 -13.39 12.23
C GLY A 263 -0.10 -13.75 11.81
N LEU A 264 -0.27 -14.58 10.77
CA LEU A 264 -1.57 -15.08 10.34
C LEU A 264 -2.25 -15.89 11.46
N ASP A 265 -1.52 -16.80 12.11
CA ASP A 265 -2.05 -17.63 13.21
C ASP A 265 -2.30 -16.80 14.48
N VAL A 266 -1.47 -15.77 14.73
CA VAL A 266 -1.64 -14.84 15.86
C VAL A 266 -2.90 -13.99 15.69
N LEU A 267 -3.17 -13.50 14.49
CA LEU A 267 -4.28 -12.57 14.24
C LEU A 267 -5.61 -13.29 13.95
N ARG A 268 -5.59 -14.51 13.40
CA ARG A 268 -6.79 -15.27 13.07
C ARG A 268 -7.84 -15.35 14.19
N PRO A 269 -7.47 -15.59 15.47
CA PRO A 269 -8.44 -15.67 16.57
C PRO A 269 -9.19 -14.37 16.87
N LEU A 270 -8.76 -13.23 16.31
CA LEU A 270 -9.38 -11.92 16.56
C LEU A 270 -10.65 -11.69 15.74
N PHE A 271 -11.01 -12.61 14.85
CA PHE A 271 -12.12 -12.48 13.90
C PHE A 271 -13.19 -13.55 14.15
N ARG A 272 -14.45 -13.19 13.95
CA ARG A 272 -15.58 -14.15 13.91
C ARG A 272 -15.60 -14.96 12.63
N ASP A 273 -15.31 -14.30 11.51
CA ASP A 273 -15.36 -14.89 10.16
C ASP A 273 -14.16 -14.37 9.36
N VAL A 274 -13.14 -15.21 9.22
CA VAL A 274 -11.93 -14.87 8.45
C VAL A 274 -11.51 -16.03 7.57
N GLU A 275 -11.37 -15.72 6.28
CA GLU A 275 -10.69 -16.58 5.31
C GLU A 275 -9.19 -16.21 5.31
N CYS A 276 -8.32 -17.22 5.48
CA CYS A 276 -6.88 -17.04 5.52
C CYS A 276 -6.22 -17.72 4.33
N ILE A 277 -5.39 -16.99 3.60
CA ILE A 277 -4.63 -17.50 2.47
C ILE A 277 -3.13 -17.30 2.74
N LEU A 278 -2.37 -18.40 2.76
CA LEU A 278 -0.91 -18.36 2.74
C LEU A 278 -0.44 -18.65 1.31
N MET A 279 0.03 -17.60 0.64
CA MET A 279 0.52 -17.68 -0.74
C MET A 279 1.94 -18.22 -0.77
N ARG A 280 2.18 -19.29 -1.55
CA ARG A 280 3.51 -19.90 -1.71
C ARG A 280 4.42 -19.07 -2.60
N ASP A 281 5.73 -19.08 -2.31
CA ASP A 281 6.74 -18.29 -3.03
C ASP A 281 6.32 -16.83 -3.17
N MET A 282 5.87 -16.21 -2.10
CA MET A 282 5.34 -14.86 -2.07
C MET A 282 5.99 -14.07 -0.94
N GLY A 283 6.37 -12.83 -1.24
CA GLY A 283 6.90 -11.88 -0.27
C GLY A 283 5.80 -11.03 0.40
N HIS A 284 6.22 -9.86 0.90
CA HIS A 284 5.41 -8.96 1.73
C HIS A 284 4.33 -8.16 0.96
N ALA A 285 4.47 -8.01 -0.35
CA ALA A 285 3.61 -7.12 -1.14
C ALA A 285 2.87 -7.87 -2.26
N PRO A 286 1.88 -8.74 -1.94
CA PRO A 286 1.15 -9.55 -2.92
C PRO A 286 0.53 -8.72 -4.04
N MET A 287 0.00 -7.53 -3.72
CA MET A 287 -0.63 -6.61 -4.67
C MET A 287 0.36 -6.07 -5.73
N LEU A 288 1.66 -6.17 -5.51
CA LEU A 288 2.71 -5.79 -6.45
C LEU A 288 3.36 -7.00 -7.12
N GLU A 289 3.58 -8.09 -6.36
CA GLU A 289 4.30 -9.27 -6.83
C GLU A 289 3.41 -10.17 -7.70
N ARG A 290 2.15 -10.41 -7.26
CA ARG A 290 1.14 -11.19 -8.02
C ARG A 290 -0.22 -10.49 -8.00
N PRO A 291 -0.33 -9.33 -8.65
CA PRO A 291 -1.54 -8.50 -8.58
C PRO A 291 -2.80 -9.21 -9.09
N ALA A 292 -2.70 -10.07 -10.10
CA ALA A 292 -3.85 -10.78 -10.63
C ALA A 292 -4.40 -11.82 -9.64
N GLU A 293 -3.54 -12.64 -9.04
CA GLU A 293 -3.91 -13.64 -8.04
C GLU A 293 -4.50 -12.97 -6.82
N THR A 294 -3.84 -11.94 -6.30
CA THR A 294 -4.29 -11.15 -5.14
C THR A 294 -5.67 -10.50 -5.35
N ALA A 295 -5.93 -9.97 -6.55
CA ALA A 295 -7.23 -9.41 -6.89
C ALA A 295 -8.31 -10.50 -7.06
N MET A 296 -7.97 -11.64 -7.67
CA MET A 296 -8.90 -12.74 -7.85
C MET A 296 -9.33 -13.35 -6.52
N ASP A 297 -8.43 -13.49 -5.54
CA ASP A 297 -8.77 -13.97 -4.20
C ASP A 297 -9.80 -13.05 -3.54
N PHE A 298 -9.61 -11.72 -3.63
CA PHE A 298 -10.58 -10.76 -3.11
C PHE A 298 -11.92 -10.82 -3.85
N LEU A 299 -11.91 -10.98 -5.18
CA LEU A 299 -13.14 -11.10 -5.98
C LEU A 299 -13.90 -12.39 -5.67
N ARG A 300 -13.21 -13.55 -5.48
CA ARG A 300 -13.84 -14.81 -5.03
C ARG A 300 -14.43 -14.67 -3.64
N PHE A 301 -13.69 -14.08 -2.71
CA PHE A 301 -14.17 -13.77 -1.36
C PHE A 301 -15.49 -12.99 -1.40
N HIS A 302 -15.69 -12.10 -2.38
CA HIS A 302 -16.93 -11.34 -2.58
C HIS A 302 -17.94 -12.01 -3.52
N GLY A 303 -17.72 -13.25 -3.98
CA GLY A 303 -18.60 -13.94 -4.92
C GLY A 303 -18.76 -13.21 -6.25
N ARG A 304 -17.72 -12.53 -6.70
CA ARG A 304 -17.69 -11.82 -7.98
C ARG A 304 -17.05 -12.65 -9.11
N LEU A 305 -16.46 -13.77 -8.75
CA LEU A 305 -15.89 -14.79 -9.63
C LEU A 305 -16.34 -16.16 -9.14
N ASP A 306 -16.66 -17.07 -10.07
CA ASP A 306 -16.94 -18.48 -9.81
C ASP A 306 -15.67 -19.26 -9.44
#